data_93616c5a58b943673d882190637af2c2
#
_entry.id   93616c5a58b943673d882190637af2c2
#
_cell.length_a   1.000
_cell.length_b   1.000
_cell.length_c   1.000
_cell.angle_alpha   90.00
_cell.angle_beta   90.00
_cell.angle_gamma   90.00
#
_symmetry.space_group_name_H-M   'P 1'
#
loop_
_entity.id
_entity.type
_entity.pdbx_description
1 polymer ?
#
loop_
_entity_poly.entity_id
_entity_poly.type
_entity_poly.pdbx_seq_one_letter_code
_entity_poly.pdbx_strand_id
1 'polypeptide(L)'
;MGKLDNKIAVVSGAARGQGRSHAVNLAAEGASIIAFDICADLEGNTYPLSRPEDLDETARLVEKEAVRCHSAIVDVRERGAVWKAIADGVAELGGLDIVVANAGICPMGKAQTIQSWSDTIDTDLVGVFNVIQASLPHISDGGSIIATGSLAAQLGSSTTQGPGGSAYSLAKQLVARYV
;
A
#
# COMPACT_ATOMS: atom_id res chain seq x y z
N MET A 1 -21.57 -0.99 17.02
CA MET A 1 -20.74 -2.17 16.71
C MET A 1 -20.52 -2.17 15.22
N GLY A 2 -19.27 -1.97 14.80
CA GLY A 2 -18.88 -1.96 13.40
C GLY A 2 -18.80 -3.38 12.83
N LYS A 3 -18.75 -3.51 11.50
CA LYS A 3 -18.64 -4.83 10.82
C LYS A 3 -17.27 -5.48 11.05
N LEU A 4 -16.26 -4.69 11.43
CA LEU A 4 -14.86 -5.10 11.60
C LEU A 4 -14.38 -4.96 13.05
N ASP A 5 -15.30 -4.93 14.02
CA ASP A 5 -14.93 -4.90 15.44
C ASP A 5 -13.94 -6.02 15.78
N ASN A 6 -12.85 -5.66 16.46
CA ASN A 6 -11.74 -6.55 16.84
C ASN A 6 -10.95 -7.13 15.65
N LYS A 7 -11.11 -6.63 14.44
CA LYS A 7 -10.28 -6.96 13.29
C LYS A 7 -9.04 -6.06 13.23
N ILE A 8 -8.00 -6.55 12.57
CA ILE A 8 -6.76 -5.82 12.36
C ILE A 8 -6.45 -5.84 10.87
N ALA A 9 -6.23 -4.65 10.32
CA ALA A 9 -5.93 -4.48 8.90
C ALA A 9 -4.55 -3.85 8.69
N VAL A 10 -3.76 -4.35 7.75
CA VAL A 10 -2.57 -3.67 7.24
C VAL A 10 -2.92 -2.92 5.95
N VAL A 11 -2.45 -1.68 5.83
CA VAL A 11 -2.63 -0.83 4.66
C VAL A 11 -1.29 -0.23 4.26
N SER A 12 -0.79 -0.54 3.05
CA SER A 12 0.40 0.09 2.48
C SER A 12 0.04 1.31 1.62
N GLY A 13 0.93 2.31 1.58
CA GLY A 13 0.65 3.58 0.92
C GLY A 13 -0.44 4.36 1.65
N ALA A 14 -0.41 4.31 3.00
CA ALA A 14 -1.49 4.77 3.86
C ALA A 14 -1.49 6.28 4.14
N ALA A 15 -0.41 7.00 3.80
CA ALA A 15 -0.26 8.40 4.19
C ALA A 15 -1.25 9.33 3.49
N ARG A 16 -1.76 8.98 2.30
CA ARG A 16 -2.68 9.83 1.54
C ARG A 16 -3.58 9.04 0.58
N GLY A 17 -4.47 9.75 -0.12
CA GLY A 17 -5.26 9.21 -1.23
C GLY A 17 -6.10 7.99 -0.85
N GLN A 18 -6.04 6.95 -1.69
CA GLN A 18 -6.81 5.72 -1.48
C GLN A 18 -6.38 4.99 -0.19
N GLY A 19 -5.07 4.90 0.08
CA GLY A 19 -4.58 4.21 1.27
C GLY A 19 -5.09 4.84 2.57
N ARG A 20 -5.04 6.18 2.68
CA ARG A 20 -5.67 6.89 3.82
C ARG A 20 -7.16 6.61 3.88
N SER A 21 -7.86 6.68 2.76
CA SER A 21 -9.30 6.39 2.71
C SER A 21 -9.61 4.97 3.17
N HIS A 22 -8.83 3.97 2.74
CA HIS A 22 -8.98 2.59 3.21
C HIS A 22 -8.76 2.47 4.72
N ALA A 23 -7.65 3.04 5.23
CA ALA A 23 -7.34 2.99 6.66
C ALA A 23 -8.45 3.59 7.51
N VAL A 24 -8.91 4.79 7.16
CA VAL A 24 -9.96 5.51 7.92
C VAL A 24 -11.32 4.78 7.82
N ASN A 25 -11.72 4.29 6.64
CA ASN A 25 -13.00 3.59 6.51
C ASN A 25 -13.00 2.22 7.21
N LEU A 26 -11.88 1.48 7.19
CA LEU A 26 -11.76 0.24 7.96
C LEU A 26 -11.81 0.53 9.48
N ALA A 27 -11.18 1.61 9.92
CA ALA A 27 -11.22 2.07 11.31
C ALA A 27 -12.66 2.46 11.75
N ALA A 28 -13.39 3.18 10.91
CA ALA A 28 -14.79 3.54 11.16
C ALA A 28 -15.71 2.33 11.31
N GLU A 29 -15.35 1.18 10.72
CA GLU A 29 -16.04 -0.11 10.89
C GLU A 29 -15.49 -0.93 12.07
N GLY A 30 -14.53 -0.40 12.84
CA GLY A 30 -14.02 -0.99 14.09
C GLY A 30 -12.68 -1.72 13.98
N ALA A 31 -12.00 -1.70 12.83
CA ALA A 31 -10.70 -2.34 12.68
C ALA A 31 -9.55 -1.48 13.24
N SER A 32 -8.61 -2.08 13.96
CA SER A 32 -7.30 -1.47 14.23
C SER A 32 -6.41 -1.55 13.00
N ILE A 33 -5.51 -0.57 12.82
CA ILE A 33 -4.79 -0.39 11.55
C ILE A 33 -3.27 -0.48 11.75
N ILE A 34 -2.60 -1.28 10.92
CA ILE A 34 -1.16 -1.20 10.67
C ILE A 34 -1.00 -0.37 9.39
N ALA A 35 -0.52 0.86 9.52
CA ALA A 35 -0.41 1.82 8.42
C ALA A 35 1.05 2.08 8.09
N PHE A 36 1.47 1.97 6.83
CA PHE A 36 2.80 2.42 6.45
C PHE A 36 2.85 3.05 5.06
N ASP A 37 3.84 3.91 4.89
CA ASP A 37 4.09 4.68 3.67
C ASP A 37 5.57 5.01 3.57
N ILE A 38 6.08 5.28 2.36
CA ILE A 38 7.48 5.67 2.15
C ILE A 38 7.78 7.06 2.72
N CYS A 39 6.83 7.97 2.69
CA CYS A 39 6.94 9.37 3.13
C CYS A 39 8.15 10.12 2.55
N ALA A 40 8.55 9.80 1.33
CA ALA A 40 9.69 10.38 0.62
C ALA A 40 9.47 10.33 -0.89
N ASP A 41 10.10 11.26 -1.63
CA ASP A 41 10.05 11.25 -3.08
C ASP A 41 10.93 10.14 -3.66
N LEU A 42 10.54 9.63 -4.83
CA LEU A 42 11.32 8.71 -5.66
C LEU A 42 11.86 9.45 -6.89
N GLU A 43 13.08 9.14 -7.28
CA GLU A 43 13.76 9.82 -8.40
C GLU A 43 12.99 9.64 -9.72
N GLY A 44 12.42 8.47 -9.95
CA GLY A 44 11.66 8.17 -11.16
C GLY A 44 10.23 8.68 -11.14
N ASN A 45 9.73 9.23 -10.02
CA ASN A 45 8.37 9.74 -9.95
C ASN A 45 8.29 11.20 -10.41
N THR A 46 7.21 11.55 -11.12
CA THR A 46 7.04 12.86 -11.76
C THR A 46 6.20 13.86 -10.94
N TYR A 47 5.81 13.49 -9.72
CA TYR A 47 5.02 14.31 -8.81
C TYR A 47 5.45 14.07 -7.36
N PRO A 48 5.24 15.03 -6.44
CA PRO A 48 5.58 14.86 -5.02
C PRO A 48 4.83 13.69 -4.39
N LEU A 49 5.52 12.88 -3.59
CA LEU A 49 4.92 11.85 -2.76
C LEU A 49 4.55 12.39 -1.36
N SER A 50 4.06 11.51 -0.51
CA SER A 50 3.69 11.81 0.88
C SER A 50 4.88 12.25 1.73
N ARG A 51 4.57 12.86 2.87
CA ARG A 51 5.53 13.25 3.92
C ARG A 51 5.16 12.58 5.25
N PRO A 52 6.06 12.55 6.23
CA PRO A 52 5.77 11.98 7.55
C PRO A 52 4.49 12.54 8.17
N GLU A 53 4.25 13.84 8.04
CA GLU A 53 3.08 14.53 8.57
C GLU A 53 1.76 14.01 7.94
N ASP A 54 1.82 13.54 6.70
CA ASP A 54 0.66 12.92 6.05
C ASP A 54 0.30 11.57 6.67
N LEU A 55 1.31 10.78 7.07
CA LEU A 55 1.10 9.50 7.76
C LEU A 55 0.62 9.71 9.18
N ASP A 56 1.18 10.68 9.90
CA ASP A 56 0.74 11.09 11.23
C ASP A 56 -0.73 11.51 11.21
N GLU A 57 -1.16 12.27 10.20
CA GLU A 57 -2.56 12.65 10.03
C GLU A 57 -3.45 11.42 9.79
N THR A 58 -2.99 10.42 9.04
CA THR A 58 -3.74 9.18 8.86
C THR A 58 -3.90 8.44 10.17
N ALA A 59 -2.82 8.30 10.96
CA ALA A 59 -2.89 7.68 12.28
C ALA A 59 -3.87 8.40 13.20
N ARG A 60 -3.80 9.73 13.26
CA ARG A 60 -4.73 10.56 14.04
C ARG A 60 -6.20 10.38 13.61
N LEU A 61 -6.46 10.25 12.31
CA LEU A 61 -7.81 10.02 11.78
C LEU A 61 -8.34 8.62 12.16
N VAL A 62 -7.48 7.61 12.12
CA VAL A 62 -7.80 6.23 12.54
C VAL A 62 -8.14 6.22 14.06
N GLU A 63 -7.30 6.85 14.88
CA GLU A 63 -7.49 6.87 16.34
C GLU A 63 -8.75 7.62 16.79
N LYS A 64 -9.26 8.55 15.99
CA LYS A 64 -10.57 9.20 16.24
C LYS A 64 -11.73 8.23 16.22
N GLU A 65 -11.61 7.10 15.53
CA GLU A 65 -12.61 6.05 15.50
C GLU A 65 -12.55 5.10 16.72
N ALA A 66 -11.77 5.48 17.75
CA ALA A 66 -11.58 4.72 18.98
C ALA A 66 -10.96 3.33 18.81
N VAL A 67 -10.17 3.15 17.74
CA VAL A 67 -9.34 1.97 17.49
C VAL A 67 -7.86 2.32 17.55
N ARG A 68 -6.97 1.31 17.53
CA ARG A 68 -5.51 1.53 17.59
C ARG A 68 -4.93 1.66 16.18
N CYS A 69 -3.85 2.45 16.08
CA CYS A 69 -3.05 2.59 14.88
C CYS A 69 -1.57 2.34 15.18
N HIS A 70 -0.97 1.35 14.51
CA HIS A 70 0.49 1.21 14.43
C HIS A 70 0.95 1.82 13.12
N SER A 71 1.73 2.91 13.16
CA SER A 71 2.23 3.57 11.95
C SER A 71 3.75 3.44 11.82
N ALA A 72 4.25 3.27 10.58
CA ALA A 72 5.68 3.16 10.30
C ALA A 72 6.03 3.78 8.93
N ILE A 73 7.19 4.44 8.84
CA ILE A 73 7.75 4.89 7.56
C ILE A 73 8.48 3.69 6.94
N VAL A 74 7.95 3.20 5.80
CA VAL A 74 8.47 2.00 5.13
C VAL A 74 8.34 2.14 3.63
N ASP A 75 9.43 1.89 2.92
CA ASP A 75 9.44 1.68 1.48
C ASP A 75 9.04 0.23 1.17
N VAL A 76 7.96 0.03 0.41
CA VAL A 76 7.47 -1.32 0.06
C VAL A 76 8.45 -2.12 -0.81
N ARG A 77 9.40 -1.44 -1.46
CA ARG A 77 10.48 -2.06 -2.25
C ARG A 77 11.50 -2.78 -1.35
N GLU A 78 11.61 -2.33 -0.10
CA GLU A 78 12.54 -2.86 0.89
C GLU A 78 11.93 -4.04 1.66
N ARG A 79 12.11 -5.25 1.13
CA ARG A 79 11.50 -6.47 1.68
C ARG A 79 11.67 -6.61 3.19
N GLY A 80 12.90 -6.43 3.70
CA GLY A 80 13.19 -6.59 5.12
C GLY A 80 12.46 -5.59 6.01
N ALA A 81 12.32 -4.33 5.54
CA ALA A 81 11.58 -3.29 6.24
C ALA A 81 10.07 -3.59 6.30
N VAL A 82 9.49 -4.09 5.19
CA VAL A 82 8.08 -4.52 5.13
C VAL A 82 7.81 -5.65 6.11
N TRP A 83 8.66 -6.69 6.11
CA TRP A 83 8.53 -7.82 7.04
C TRP A 83 8.57 -7.37 8.50
N LYS A 84 9.53 -6.50 8.84
CA LYS A 84 9.66 -5.96 10.19
C LYS A 84 8.43 -5.13 10.60
N ALA A 85 7.98 -4.20 9.76
CA ALA A 85 6.85 -3.34 10.08
C ALA A 85 5.55 -4.12 10.30
N ILE A 86 5.29 -5.14 9.49
CA ILE A 86 4.11 -6.00 9.66
C ILE A 86 4.23 -6.82 10.94
N ALA A 87 5.38 -7.43 11.20
CA ALA A 87 5.60 -8.21 12.42
C ALA A 87 5.47 -7.36 13.70
N ASP A 88 6.04 -6.14 13.71
CA ASP A 88 5.95 -5.21 14.83
C ASP A 88 4.48 -4.80 15.06
N GLY A 89 3.75 -4.44 13.99
CA GLY A 89 2.34 -4.07 14.10
C GLY A 89 1.46 -5.23 14.57
N VAL A 90 1.69 -6.44 14.09
CA VAL A 90 1.00 -7.66 14.56
C VAL A 90 1.29 -7.94 16.02
N ALA A 91 2.54 -7.80 16.46
CA ALA A 91 2.91 -7.99 17.85
C ALA A 91 2.25 -6.95 18.77
N GLU A 92 2.16 -5.70 18.32
CA GLU A 92 1.52 -4.62 19.07
C GLU A 92 0.00 -4.76 19.11
N LEU A 93 -0.65 -5.00 17.97
CA LEU A 93 -2.11 -5.01 17.86
C LEU A 93 -2.75 -6.36 18.22
N GLY A 94 -2.03 -7.47 18.04
CA GLY A 94 -2.44 -8.80 18.48
C GLY A 94 -2.89 -9.74 17.37
N GLY A 95 -2.73 -9.40 16.08
CA GLY A 95 -3.10 -10.26 14.96
C GLY A 95 -3.13 -9.54 13.62
N LEU A 96 -3.65 -10.23 12.58
CA LEU A 96 -3.87 -9.67 11.25
C LEU A 96 -5.04 -10.40 10.58
N ASP A 97 -6.04 -9.67 10.11
CA ASP A 97 -7.21 -10.23 9.43
C ASP A 97 -7.36 -9.72 8.00
N ILE A 98 -6.90 -8.50 7.71
CA ILE A 98 -7.11 -7.84 6.42
C ILE A 98 -5.80 -7.28 5.91
N VAL A 99 -5.50 -7.53 4.64
CA VAL A 99 -4.33 -6.98 3.94
C VAL A 99 -4.81 -6.11 2.79
N VAL A 100 -4.37 -4.84 2.77
CA VAL A 100 -4.61 -3.92 1.66
C VAL A 100 -3.25 -3.52 1.07
N ALA A 101 -2.79 -4.28 0.08
CA ALA A 101 -1.59 -3.97 -0.69
C ALA A 101 -1.93 -2.88 -1.73
N ASN A 102 -1.82 -1.62 -1.31
CA ASN A 102 -2.29 -0.45 -2.04
C ASN A 102 -1.16 0.47 -2.54
N ALA A 103 0.00 0.50 -1.89
CA ALA A 103 1.10 1.37 -2.30
C ALA A 103 1.38 1.23 -3.81
N GLY A 104 1.54 2.36 -4.47
CA GLY A 104 1.80 2.41 -5.90
C GLY A 104 2.07 3.83 -6.40
N ILE A 105 2.77 3.93 -7.52
CA ILE A 105 3.06 5.17 -8.23
C ILE A 105 2.66 5.03 -9.71
N CYS A 106 2.30 6.15 -10.32
CA CYS A 106 2.00 6.18 -11.75
C CYS A 106 2.63 7.43 -12.38
N PRO A 107 3.96 7.43 -12.63
CA PRO A 107 4.62 8.54 -13.28
C PRO A 107 4.03 8.79 -14.67
N MET A 108 3.66 10.04 -14.95
CA MET A 108 3.03 10.43 -16.21
C MET A 108 3.68 11.68 -16.79
N GLY A 109 3.37 11.97 -18.06
CA GLY A 109 3.85 13.15 -18.76
C GLY A 109 5.23 12.97 -19.38
N LYS A 110 5.87 14.09 -19.78
CA LYS A 110 7.11 14.07 -20.57
C LYS A 110 8.39 13.95 -19.73
N ALA A 111 8.29 14.10 -18.41
CA ALA A 111 9.46 14.06 -17.51
C ALA A 111 9.83 12.63 -17.07
N GLN A 112 9.18 11.61 -17.61
CA GLN A 112 9.49 10.21 -17.31
C GLN A 112 10.88 9.82 -17.82
N THR A 113 11.57 8.99 -17.03
CA THR A 113 12.91 8.47 -17.33
C THR A 113 12.90 6.94 -17.27
N ILE A 114 14.04 6.30 -17.55
CA ILE A 114 14.21 4.85 -17.32
C ILE A 114 14.04 4.52 -15.84
N GLN A 115 14.43 5.43 -14.93
CA GLN A 115 14.19 5.26 -13.49
C GLN A 115 12.70 5.20 -13.15
N SER A 116 11.85 5.93 -13.90
CA SER A 116 10.38 5.83 -13.76
C SER A 116 9.87 4.41 -13.99
N TRP A 117 10.46 3.66 -14.95
CA TRP A 117 10.14 2.26 -15.16
C TRP A 117 10.50 1.41 -13.94
N SER A 118 11.76 1.49 -13.49
CA SER A 118 12.27 0.67 -12.39
C SER A 118 11.49 0.94 -11.10
N ASP A 119 11.36 2.22 -10.71
CA ASP A 119 10.62 2.59 -9.50
C ASP A 119 9.16 2.13 -9.53
N THR A 120 8.52 2.17 -10.71
CA THR A 120 7.13 1.70 -10.86
C THR A 120 7.03 0.19 -10.71
N ILE A 121 7.89 -0.60 -11.38
CA ILE A 121 7.88 -2.06 -11.24
C ILE A 121 8.18 -2.46 -9.79
N ASP A 122 9.19 -1.85 -9.19
CA ASP A 122 9.60 -2.17 -7.83
C ASP A 122 8.53 -1.80 -6.80
N THR A 123 7.80 -0.70 -7.00
CA THR A 123 6.71 -0.29 -6.09
C THR A 123 5.42 -1.07 -6.35
N ASP A 124 4.93 -1.07 -7.60
CA ASP A 124 3.58 -1.50 -7.93
C ASP A 124 3.43 -3.01 -8.14
N LEU A 125 4.56 -3.72 -8.35
CA LEU A 125 4.58 -5.18 -8.46
C LEU A 125 5.35 -5.82 -7.31
N VAL A 126 6.65 -5.52 -7.18
CA VAL A 126 7.49 -6.14 -6.14
C VAL A 126 7.03 -5.72 -4.74
N GLY A 127 6.67 -4.44 -4.56
CA GLY A 127 6.13 -3.93 -3.30
C GLY A 127 4.83 -4.62 -2.90
N VAL A 128 3.89 -4.83 -3.84
CA VAL A 128 2.65 -5.59 -3.59
C VAL A 128 2.97 -7.02 -3.16
N PHE A 129 3.90 -7.69 -3.87
CA PHE A 129 4.37 -9.02 -3.50
C PHE A 129 4.98 -9.05 -2.09
N ASN A 130 5.84 -8.09 -1.76
CA ASN A 130 6.46 -7.99 -0.44
C ASN A 130 5.43 -7.85 0.68
N VAL A 131 4.42 -6.98 0.52
CA VAL A 131 3.35 -6.78 1.50
C VAL A 131 2.55 -8.05 1.70
N ILE A 132 2.11 -8.71 0.63
CA ILE A 132 1.32 -9.93 0.72
C ILE A 132 2.15 -11.04 1.36
N GLN A 133 3.38 -11.30 0.89
CA GLN A 133 4.23 -12.37 1.43
C GLN A 133 4.60 -12.16 2.91
N ALA A 134 4.84 -10.92 3.32
CA ALA A 134 5.11 -10.61 4.72
C ALA A 134 3.87 -10.79 5.61
N SER A 135 2.68 -10.69 5.04
CA SER A 135 1.42 -10.85 5.77
C SER A 135 0.99 -12.31 5.96
N LEU A 136 1.34 -13.21 5.01
CA LEU A 136 0.89 -14.61 5.01
C LEU A 136 1.17 -15.38 6.32
N PRO A 137 2.33 -15.23 6.99
CA PRO A 137 2.57 -15.92 8.26
C PRO A 137 1.70 -15.46 9.43
N HIS A 138 1.03 -14.32 9.29
CA HIS A 138 0.31 -13.65 10.36
C HIS A 138 -1.20 -13.58 10.15
N ILE A 139 -1.66 -13.75 8.90
CA ILE A 139 -3.09 -13.60 8.58
C ILE A 139 -3.91 -14.74 9.17
N SER A 140 -5.01 -14.38 9.82
CA SER A 140 -5.95 -15.33 10.44
C SER A 140 -6.67 -16.19 9.40
N ASP A 141 -7.12 -17.38 9.81
CA ASP A 141 -8.04 -18.19 8.99
C ASP A 141 -9.30 -17.40 8.66
N GLY A 142 -9.67 -17.37 7.38
CA GLY A 142 -10.78 -16.57 6.89
C GLY A 142 -10.45 -15.06 6.71
N GLY A 143 -9.19 -14.68 6.82
CA GLY A 143 -8.73 -13.33 6.51
C GLY A 143 -8.86 -12.97 5.03
N SER A 144 -8.71 -11.70 4.71
CA SER A 144 -8.90 -11.15 3.35
C SER A 144 -7.64 -10.44 2.86
N ILE A 145 -7.24 -10.73 1.62
CA ILE A 145 -6.12 -10.04 0.94
C ILE A 145 -6.68 -9.28 -0.26
N ILE A 146 -6.41 -7.99 -0.30
CA ILE A 146 -6.85 -7.06 -1.32
C ILE A 146 -5.60 -6.40 -1.94
N ALA A 147 -5.50 -6.45 -3.26
CA ALA A 147 -4.48 -5.70 -4.00
C ALA A 147 -5.14 -4.64 -4.89
N THR A 148 -4.61 -3.43 -4.88
CA THR A 148 -5.13 -2.33 -5.71
C THR A 148 -4.78 -2.57 -7.18
N GLY A 149 -5.78 -2.95 -7.96
CA GLY A 149 -5.70 -3.09 -9.41
C GLY A 149 -5.85 -1.76 -10.15
N SER A 150 -5.97 -1.84 -11.47
CA SER A 150 -6.24 -0.67 -12.32
C SER A 150 -6.89 -1.07 -13.63
N LEU A 151 -7.73 -0.20 -14.19
CA LEU A 151 -8.22 -0.34 -15.56
C LEU A 151 -7.08 -0.32 -16.58
N ALA A 152 -5.96 0.33 -16.27
CA ALA A 152 -4.75 0.33 -17.09
C ALA A 152 -4.22 -1.08 -17.38
N ALA A 153 -4.51 -2.05 -16.53
CA ALA A 153 -4.21 -3.46 -16.74
C ALA A 153 -4.90 -4.07 -17.97
N GLN A 154 -5.99 -3.47 -18.41
CA GLN A 154 -6.83 -3.98 -19.53
C GLN A 154 -6.65 -3.15 -20.81
N LEU A 155 -5.97 -2.01 -20.74
CA LEU A 155 -5.77 -1.13 -21.89
C LEU A 155 -4.58 -1.59 -22.74
N GLY A 156 -4.81 -1.83 -24.04
CA GLY A 156 -3.83 -2.41 -24.95
C GLY A 156 -2.70 -1.51 -25.46
N SER A 157 -2.57 -0.26 -24.98
CA SER A 157 -1.63 0.73 -25.54
C SER A 157 -0.58 1.25 -24.57
N SER A 158 -0.09 0.38 -23.69
CA SER A 158 0.87 0.75 -22.64
C SER A 158 2.18 1.37 -23.17
N THR A 159 2.63 0.96 -24.36
CA THR A 159 3.90 1.41 -24.95
C THR A 159 3.94 2.89 -25.35
N THR A 160 2.77 3.53 -25.49
CA THR A 160 2.66 4.95 -25.88
C THR A 160 2.64 5.90 -24.67
N GLN A 161 2.61 5.36 -23.48
CA GLN A 161 2.46 6.15 -22.23
C GLN A 161 3.81 6.57 -21.59
N GLY A 162 4.91 6.25 -22.23
CA GLY A 162 6.26 6.45 -21.69
C GLY A 162 6.66 5.35 -20.68
N PRO A 163 7.91 5.39 -20.16
CA PRO A 163 8.46 4.29 -19.34
C PRO A 163 7.61 3.98 -18.10
N GLY A 164 7.26 4.97 -17.30
CA GLY A 164 6.48 4.78 -16.07
C GLY A 164 5.05 4.31 -16.34
N GLY A 165 4.35 4.91 -17.31
CA GLY A 165 2.99 4.50 -17.68
C GLY A 165 2.94 3.07 -18.23
N SER A 166 3.95 2.66 -19.02
CA SER A 166 4.08 1.29 -19.52
C SER A 166 4.35 0.31 -18.38
N ALA A 167 5.25 0.65 -17.45
CA ALA A 167 5.54 -0.14 -16.27
C ALA A 167 4.29 -0.30 -15.39
N TYR A 168 3.54 0.79 -15.17
CA TYR A 168 2.31 0.77 -14.39
C TYR A 168 1.27 -0.21 -14.97
N SER A 169 1.00 -0.11 -16.27
CA SER A 169 0.06 -1.03 -16.93
C SER A 169 0.50 -2.49 -16.78
N LEU A 170 1.79 -2.77 -17.00
CA LEU A 170 2.35 -4.12 -16.86
C LEU A 170 2.26 -4.62 -15.41
N ALA A 171 2.67 -3.82 -14.45
CA ALA A 171 2.62 -4.16 -13.03
C ALA A 171 1.19 -4.52 -12.60
N LYS A 172 0.20 -3.70 -12.97
CA LYS A 172 -1.21 -3.95 -12.61
C LYS A 172 -1.81 -5.17 -13.32
N GLN A 173 -1.35 -5.52 -14.54
CA GLN A 173 -1.70 -6.79 -15.19
C GLN A 173 -1.17 -8.00 -14.39
N LEU A 174 0.09 -7.93 -13.94
CA LEU A 174 0.71 -9.01 -13.19
C LEU A 174 0.12 -9.14 -11.79
N VAL A 175 -0.19 -8.03 -11.11
CA VAL A 175 -0.89 -8.05 -9.82
C VAL A 175 -2.25 -8.73 -9.95
N ALA A 176 -3.05 -8.41 -10.97
CA ALA A 176 -4.35 -9.04 -11.21
C ALA A 176 -4.29 -10.54 -11.52
N ARG A 177 -3.11 -11.08 -11.83
CA ARG A 177 -2.88 -12.52 -12.03
C ARG A 177 -2.29 -13.20 -10.80
N TYR A 178 -1.75 -12.41 -9.88
CA TYR A 178 -1.10 -12.90 -8.67
C TYR A 178 -2.09 -13.13 -7.52
N VAL A 179 -3.21 -12.37 -7.47
CA VAL A 179 -4.25 -12.43 -6.41
C VAL A 179 -5.53 -13.15 -6.84
#